data_9c6927472b9d8a6d69731f0127c9339c
#
_entry.id   9c6927472b9d8a6d69731f0127c9339c
#
_cell.length_a   1.000
_cell.length_b   1.000
_cell.length_c   1.000
_cell.angle_alpha   90.00
_cell.angle_beta   90.00
_cell.angle_gamma   90.00
#
_symmetry.space_group_name_H-M   'P 1'
#
loop_
_entity.id
_entity.type
_entity.pdbx_description
1 polymer ?
#
loop_
_entity_poly.entity_id
_entity_poly.type
_entity_poly.pdbx_seq_one_letter_code
_entity_poly.pdbx_strand_id
1 'polypeptide(L)'
;MVRKLDRDIYDKDGIILDQIKASAAGQLPSGFDPSSLYPARQHPKALQMTVFGMGDALGQLGMSWKKVMDTISPDQIAVFSGAAIGQLDVFGFGGLMQSRIKGSRASSKNLALGLVEMSADFINAYILGSVGRSGHNVGACATFLYNLQMGKEAIESGSARVVVVGGAEAPITPEIVDGFFAMSALSDDKRMIELQAQNNEDISKGPIQERACRPFGNNVGMVLGESAQFIILMEDNLALELGAKIYGSVPSVASHSDGYKSSISGPGVGLSLIHI
;
A
#
# COMPACT_ATOMS: atom_id res chain seq x y z
N MET A 1 6.07 12.00 1.67
CA MET A 1 7.21 12.91 1.36
C MET A 1 8.39 12.05 0.93
N VAL A 2 8.97 12.29 -0.26
CA VAL A 2 10.20 11.59 -0.68
C VAL A 2 11.38 12.24 0.01
N ARG A 3 12.21 11.45 0.66
CA ARG A 3 13.40 11.93 1.40
C ARG A 3 14.45 10.82 1.48
N LYS A 4 15.64 11.18 1.97
CA LYS A 4 16.71 10.22 2.22
C LYS A 4 16.25 9.14 3.20
N LEU A 5 16.51 7.90 2.84
CA LEU A 5 16.36 6.75 3.73
C LEU A 5 17.63 6.64 4.58
N ASP A 6 17.50 6.81 5.87
CA ASP A 6 18.63 6.77 6.82
C ASP A 6 18.64 5.39 7.52
N ARG A 7 19.01 4.38 6.77
CA ARG A 7 19.12 3.00 7.27
C ARG A 7 20.23 2.25 6.57
N ASP A 8 21.20 1.84 7.35
CA ASP A 8 22.23 0.90 6.94
C ASP A 8 21.82 -0.53 7.35
N ILE A 9 22.37 -1.53 6.68
CA ILE A 9 22.18 -2.93 7.04
C ILE A 9 23.29 -3.33 7.99
N TYR A 10 22.92 -3.71 9.20
CA TYR A 10 23.86 -4.09 10.26
C TYR A 10 23.82 -5.59 10.49
N ASP A 11 24.98 -6.18 10.81
CA ASP A 11 25.05 -7.53 11.35
C ASP A 11 24.63 -7.58 12.84
N LYS A 12 24.68 -8.77 13.42
CA LYS A 12 24.34 -9.00 14.84
C LYS A 12 25.27 -8.23 15.83
N ASP A 13 26.44 -7.86 15.41
CA ASP A 13 27.46 -7.16 16.21
C ASP A 13 27.45 -5.64 15.97
N GLY A 14 26.52 -5.15 15.14
CA GLY A 14 26.34 -3.74 14.82
C GLY A 14 27.34 -3.22 13.78
N ILE A 15 27.97 -4.12 13.02
CA ILE A 15 28.88 -3.76 11.92
C ILE A 15 28.03 -3.55 10.66
N ILE A 16 28.29 -2.48 9.93
CA ILE A 16 27.59 -2.19 8.67
C ILE A 16 28.01 -3.24 7.64
N LEU A 17 27.05 -4.06 7.20
CA LEU A 17 27.26 -5.08 6.17
C LEU A 17 27.19 -4.50 4.77
N ASP A 18 26.25 -3.61 4.53
CA ASP A 18 26.10 -2.93 3.25
C ASP A 18 25.39 -1.59 3.45
N GLN A 19 25.61 -0.67 2.51
CA GLN A 19 24.86 0.58 2.43
C GLN A 19 23.79 0.46 1.37
N ILE A 20 22.60 0.94 1.69
CA ILE A 20 21.50 0.99 0.74
C ILE A 20 21.87 1.95 -0.40
N LYS A 21 22.02 1.38 -1.61
CA LYS A 21 22.43 2.13 -2.83
C LYS A 21 21.26 2.89 -3.49
N ALA A 22 20.05 2.72 -2.99
CA ALA A 22 18.84 3.46 -3.38
C ALA A 22 18.31 4.19 -2.15
N SER A 23 18.80 5.40 -1.91
CA SER A 23 18.58 6.12 -0.66
C SER A 23 17.29 6.97 -0.64
N ALA A 24 16.53 7.03 -1.74
CA ALA A 24 15.29 7.78 -1.82
C ALA A 24 14.08 6.91 -1.47
N ALA A 25 13.24 7.35 -0.54
CA ALA A 25 11.99 6.67 -0.18
C ALA A 25 10.88 7.67 0.16
N GLY A 26 9.64 7.33 -0.24
CA GLY A 26 8.42 8.01 0.19
C GLY A 26 8.05 7.56 1.60
N GLN A 27 8.10 8.46 2.56
CA GLN A 27 7.89 8.14 3.97
C GLN A 27 6.78 9.01 4.56
N LEU A 28 6.10 8.50 5.58
CA LEU A 28 5.17 9.31 6.37
C LEU A 28 5.86 10.57 6.90
N PRO A 29 5.13 11.67 7.11
CA PRO A 29 5.68 12.89 7.71
C PRO A 29 6.37 12.62 9.04
N SER A 30 7.44 13.35 9.33
CA SER A 30 8.13 13.25 10.63
C SER A 30 7.18 13.62 11.76
N GLY A 31 7.17 12.83 12.83
CA GLY A 31 6.30 13.04 13.99
C GLY A 31 4.86 12.54 13.82
N PHE A 32 4.48 12.05 12.63
CA PHE A 32 3.20 11.40 12.45
C PHE A 32 3.31 9.92 12.84
N ASP A 33 2.54 9.52 13.86
CA ASP A 33 2.46 8.16 14.35
C ASP A 33 1.00 7.68 14.34
N PRO A 34 0.61 6.87 13.34
CA PRO A 34 -0.74 6.32 13.27
C PRO A 34 -1.10 5.49 14.50
N SER A 35 -0.10 4.90 15.18
CA SER A 35 -0.33 4.07 16.36
C SER A 35 -0.85 4.85 17.56
N SER A 36 -0.67 6.16 17.58
CA SER A 36 -1.16 7.04 18.65
C SER A 36 -2.68 7.25 18.60
N LEU A 37 -3.34 6.90 17.49
CA LEU A 37 -4.75 7.21 17.24
C LEU A 37 -5.71 6.10 17.67
N TYR A 38 -5.20 4.90 17.96
CA TYR A 38 -5.99 3.76 18.43
C TYR A 38 -5.10 2.76 19.21
N PRO A 39 -5.64 1.76 19.93
CA PRO A 39 -4.83 0.76 20.66
C PRO A 39 -4.02 -0.15 19.72
N ALA A 40 -2.96 0.37 19.13
CA ALA A 40 -2.17 -0.24 18.06
C ALA A 40 -0.92 -0.98 18.54
N ARG A 41 -0.82 -1.29 19.83
CA ARG A 41 0.38 -1.94 20.39
C ARG A 41 0.70 -3.24 19.63
N GLN A 42 1.89 -3.32 19.05
CA GLN A 42 2.38 -4.47 18.29
C GLN A 42 1.62 -4.75 16.97
N HIS A 43 0.95 -3.76 16.41
CA HIS A 43 0.42 -3.87 15.06
C HIS A 43 1.46 -3.44 14.02
N PRO A 44 1.55 -4.16 12.88
CA PRO A 44 2.37 -3.73 11.74
C PRO A 44 2.01 -2.33 11.26
N LYS A 45 3.01 -1.60 10.78
CA LYS A 45 2.85 -0.20 10.38
C LYS A 45 1.78 0.00 9.29
N ALA A 46 1.74 -0.88 8.29
CA ALA A 46 0.72 -0.78 7.25
C ALA A 46 -0.70 -0.99 7.79
N LEU A 47 -0.89 -1.87 8.80
CA LEU A 47 -2.20 -2.03 9.45
C LEU A 47 -2.59 -0.81 10.29
N GLN A 48 -1.62 -0.16 10.95
CA GLN A 48 -1.86 1.12 11.63
C GLN A 48 -2.28 2.20 10.62
N MET A 49 -1.60 2.25 9.46
CA MET A 49 -1.95 3.17 8.37
C MET A 49 -3.33 2.85 7.77
N THR A 50 -3.70 1.57 7.70
CA THR A 50 -5.05 1.13 7.27
C THR A 50 -6.13 1.74 8.14
N VAL A 51 -6.01 1.63 9.46
CA VAL A 51 -6.99 2.18 10.41
C VAL A 51 -7.08 3.69 10.26
N PHE A 52 -5.95 4.39 10.19
CA PHE A 52 -5.93 5.83 9.98
C PHE A 52 -6.55 6.24 8.65
N GLY A 53 -6.07 5.67 7.54
CA GLY A 53 -6.51 6.04 6.19
C GLY A 53 -8.00 5.76 5.94
N MET A 54 -8.51 4.65 6.50
CA MET A 54 -9.94 4.36 6.42
C MET A 54 -10.77 5.33 7.29
N GLY A 55 -10.27 5.68 8.48
CA GLY A 55 -10.90 6.70 9.33
C GLY A 55 -11.00 8.04 8.63
N ASP A 56 -9.95 8.47 7.93
CA ASP A 56 -9.93 9.68 7.11
C ASP A 56 -10.95 9.60 5.95
N ALA A 57 -11.01 8.47 5.23
CA ALA A 57 -11.98 8.26 4.16
C ALA A 57 -13.44 8.36 4.67
N LEU A 58 -13.74 7.81 5.84
CA LEU A 58 -15.06 7.96 6.47
C LEU A 58 -15.36 9.41 6.85
N GLY A 59 -14.37 10.15 7.34
CA GLY A 59 -14.51 11.57 7.65
C GLY A 59 -14.87 12.42 6.42
N GLN A 60 -14.50 11.96 5.23
CA GLN A 60 -14.75 12.65 3.96
C GLN A 60 -16.11 12.32 3.31
N LEU A 61 -16.88 11.36 3.85
CA LEU A 61 -18.20 11.00 3.31
C LEU A 61 -19.23 12.13 3.36
N GLY A 62 -19.01 13.15 4.18
CA GLY A 62 -19.98 14.23 4.41
C GLY A 62 -21.19 13.82 5.26
N MET A 63 -21.22 12.59 5.76
CA MET A 63 -22.26 12.04 6.62
C MET A 63 -21.69 11.02 7.61
N SER A 64 -22.47 10.66 8.63
CA SER A 64 -22.07 9.64 9.58
C SER A 64 -22.19 8.23 8.99
N TRP A 65 -21.16 7.38 9.22
CA TRP A 65 -21.20 5.95 8.88
C TRP A 65 -22.37 5.21 9.54
N LYS A 66 -22.77 5.64 10.74
CA LYS A 66 -23.95 5.10 11.42
C LYS A 66 -25.19 5.15 10.54
N LYS A 67 -25.36 6.20 9.71
CA LYS A 67 -26.52 6.32 8.81
C LYS A 67 -26.53 5.19 7.76
N VAL A 68 -25.38 4.76 7.28
CA VAL A 68 -25.25 3.57 6.40
C VAL A 68 -25.73 2.32 7.14
N MET A 69 -25.18 2.09 8.34
CA MET A 69 -25.49 0.91 9.17
C MET A 69 -26.96 0.82 9.58
N ASP A 70 -27.62 1.96 9.74
CA ASP A 70 -29.05 2.03 10.09
C ASP A 70 -29.96 1.83 8.86
N THR A 71 -29.44 1.98 7.64
CA THR A 71 -30.22 1.95 6.39
C THR A 71 -30.14 0.60 5.66
N ILE A 72 -28.97 -0.03 5.66
CA ILE A 72 -28.74 -1.29 4.93
C ILE A 72 -28.26 -2.40 5.87
N SER A 73 -28.55 -3.63 5.50
CA SER A 73 -28.09 -4.80 6.26
C SER A 73 -26.59 -5.06 6.05
N PRO A 74 -25.91 -5.71 7.01
CA PRO A 74 -24.46 -5.95 6.93
C PRO A 74 -24.02 -6.75 5.69
N ASP A 75 -24.85 -7.66 5.19
CA ASP A 75 -24.57 -8.43 3.98
C ASP A 75 -24.52 -7.59 2.69
N GLN A 76 -25.05 -6.37 2.72
CA GLN A 76 -24.97 -5.39 1.65
C GLN A 76 -23.72 -4.50 1.72
N ILE A 77 -22.86 -4.71 2.71
CA ILE A 77 -21.58 -4.02 2.88
C ILE A 77 -20.46 -4.99 2.55
N ALA A 78 -19.48 -4.54 1.77
CA ALA A 78 -18.28 -5.32 1.50
C ALA A 78 -17.01 -4.49 1.74
N VAL A 79 -15.92 -5.17 2.10
CA VAL A 79 -14.58 -4.59 2.22
C VAL A 79 -13.62 -5.41 1.40
N PHE A 80 -13.05 -4.81 0.35
CA PHE A 80 -12.01 -5.42 -0.48
C PHE A 80 -10.71 -4.63 -0.32
N SER A 81 -9.85 -5.12 0.56
CA SER A 81 -8.62 -4.45 0.93
C SER A 81 -7.52 -5.45 1.24
N GLY A 82 -6.33 -5.20 0.76
CA GLY A 82 -5.16 -6.04 0.99
C GLY A 82 -3.87 -5.30 0.73
N ALA A 83 -2.76 -5.90 1.15
CA ALA A 83 -1.41 -5.44 0.86
C ALA A 83 -0.80 -6.29 -0.26
N ALA A 84 0.02 -5.70 -1.12
CA ALA A 84 0.68 -6.43 -2.21
C ALA A 84 1.75 -7.40 -1.71
N ILE A 85 2.44 -7.06 -0.63
CA ILE A 85 3.58 -7.82 -0.09
C ILE A 85 3.27 -8.42 1.28
N GLY A 86 2.22 -7.96 1.95
CA GLY A 86 1.92 -8.28 3.34
C GLY A 86 2.70 -7.42 4.33
N GLN A 87 2.65 -7.81 5.60
CA GLN A 87 3.25 -7.03 6.67
C GLN A 87 4.64 -7.57 7.00
N LEU A 88 5.69 -6.91 6.52
CA LEU A 88 7.08 -7.39 6.59
C LEU A 88 7.89 -6.78 7.73
N ASP A 89 7.30 -5.92 8.53
CA ASP A 89 7.98 -5.36 9.69
C ASP A 89 8.10 -6.35 10.87
N VAL A 90 8.68 -5.89 11.97
CA VAL A 90 8.94 -6.70 13.17
C VAL A 90 7.67 -7.29 13.81
N PHE A 91 6.51 -6.71 13.57
CA PHE A 91 5.22 -7.18 14.10
C PHE A 91 4.48 -8.12 13.15
N GLY A 92 4.96 -8.25 11.90
CA GLY A 92 4.44 -9.16 10.89
C GLY A 92 5.42 -10.29 10.56
N PHE A 93 5.48 -10.67 9.31
CA PHE A 93 6.34 -11.76 8.83
C PHE A 93 7.83 -11.51 9.08
N GLY A 94 8.30 -10.26 9.05
CA GLY A 94 9.70 -9.94 9.37
C GLY A 94 10.08 -10.41 10.77
N GLY A 95 9.24 -10.13 11.77
CA GLY A 95 9.46 -10.61 13.13
C GLY A 95 9.36 -12.13 13.26
N LEU A 96 8.44 -12.76 12.53
CA LEU A 96 8.32 -14.23 12.51
C LEU A 96 9.58 -14.90 11.96
N MET A 97 10.02 -14.47 10.77
CA MET A 97 11.15 -15.08 10.06
C MET A 97 12.49 -14.84 10.76
N GLN A 98 12.67 -13.67 11.37
CA GLN A 98 13.90 -13.32 12.08
C GLN A 98 13.98 -13.85 13.52
N SER A 99 12.88 -14.36 14.08
CA SER A 99 12.81 -14.75 15.49
C SER A 99 13.91 -15.72 15.91
N ARG A 100 14.16 -16.78 15.12
CA ARG A 100 15.19 -17.77 15.40
C ARG A 100 16.60 -17.22 15.30
N ILE A 101 16.86 -16.38 14.30
CA ILE A 101 18.16 -15.74 14.10
C ILE A 101 18.49 -14.82 15.27
N LYS A 102 17.46 -14.12 15.81
CA LYS A 102 17.58 -13.24 16.97
C LYS A 102 17.51 -13.97 18.32
N GLY A 103 17.46 -15.30 18.34
CA GLY A 103 17.35 -16.09 19.57
C GLY A 103 16.03 -15.90 20.33
N SER A 104 14.98 -15.40 19.68
CA SER A 104 13.67 -15.20 20.27
C SER A 104 12.68 -16.29 19.89
N ARG A 105 11.54 -16.36 20.60
CA ARG A 105 10.45 -17.25 20.22
C ARG A 105 9.60 -16.61 19.12
N ALA A 106 9.16 -17.42 18.16
CA ALA A 106 8.13 -17.00 17.22
C ALA A 106 6.82 -16.69 17.96
N SER A 107 6.15 -15.62 17.55
CA SER A 107 4.82 -15.24 18.05
C SER A 107 3.75 -15.63 17.04
N SER A 108 2.68 -16.26 17.52
CA SER A 108 1.51 -16.56 16.68
C SER A 108 0.87 -15.28 16.12
N LYS A 109 0.98 -14.14 16.83
CA LYS A 109 0.52 -12.85 16.33
C LYS A 109 1.23 -12.42 15.06
N ASN A 110 2.57 -12.62 14.99
CA ASN A 110 3.36 -12.26 13.82
C ASN A 110 2.89 -13.01 12.55
N LEU A 111 2.46 -14.27 12.70
CA LEU A 111 1.93 -15.04 11.59
C LEU A 111 0.61 -14.44 11.09
N ALA A 112 -0.37 -14.29 11.97
CA ALA A 112 -1.68 -13.76 11.60
C ALA A 112 -1.59 -12.32 11.08
N LEU A 113 -0.89 -11.45 11.80
CA LEU A 113 -0.74 -10.03 11.41
C LEU A 113 0.13 -9.84 10.16
N GLY A 114 0.87 -10.86 9.71
CA GLY A 114 1.67 -10.80 8.50
C GLY A 114 0.88 -10.95 7.20
N LEU A 115 -0.34 -11.50 7.26
CA LEU A 115 -1.14 -11.84 6.10
C LEU A 115 -1.60 -10.60 5.30
N VAL A 116 -1.71 -10.77 3.99
CA VAL A 116 -2.04 -9.67 3.05
C VAL A 116 -3.48 -9.19 3.20
N GLU A 117 -4.39 -10.05 3.63
CA GLU A 117 -5.83 -9.77 3.83
C GLU A 117 -6.14 -9.01 5.12
N MET A 118 -5.21 -8.91 6.04
CA MET A 118 -5.47 -8.35 7.37
C MET A 118 -5.98 -6.90 7.34
N SER A 119 -5.72 -6.15 6.27
CA SER A 119 -6.25 -4.80 6.16
C SER A 119 -7.79 -4.78 6.09
N ALA A 120 -8.42 -5.73 5.41
CA ALA A 120 -9.88 -5.83 5.36
C ALA A 120 -10.47 -6.18 6.73
N ASP A 121 -9.84 -7.10 7.46
CA ASP A 121 -10.27 -7.46 8.81
C ASP A 121 -10.11 -6.30 9.79
N PHE A 122 -9.01 -5.54 9.69
CA PHE A 122 -8.78 -4.36 10.52
C PHE A 122 -9.82 -3.26 10.28
N ILE A 123 -10.22 -3.03 9.03
CA ILE A 123 -11.28 -2.09 8.69
C ILE A 123 -12.59 -2.50 9.34
N ASN A 124 -12.99 -3.76 9.18
CA ASN A 124 -14.22 -4.26 9.79
C ASN A 124 -14.19 -4.20 11.31
N ALA A 125 -13.08 -4.63 11.94
CA ALA A 125 -12.96 -4.72 13.39
C ALA A 125 -12.82 -3.37 14.09
N TYR A 126 -12.00 -2.47 13.57
CA TYR A 126 -11.62 -1.23 14.26
C TYR A 126 -12.38 0.01 13.78
N ILE A 127 -12.96 -0.02 12.59
CA ILE A 127 -13.55 1.17 11.98
C ILE A 127 -15.06 0.99 11.74
N LEU A 128 -15.45 -0.03 10.96
CA LEU A 128 -16.84 -0.15 10.51
C LEU A 128 -17.75 -0.82 11.55
N GLY A 129 -17.22 -1.74 12.34
CA GLY A 129 -18.01 -2.62 13.19
C GLY A 129 -18.94 -3.52 12.35
N SER A 130 -18.58 -3.80 11.10
CA SER A 130 -19.40 -4.57 10.16
C SER A 130 -19.05 -6.04 10.20
N VAL A 131 -20.07 -6.90 10.01
CA VAL A 131 -19.94 -8.34 9.76
C VAL A 131 -20.28 -8.70 8.30
N GLY A 132 -20.18 -7.72 7.40
CA GLY A 132 -20.40 -7.87 5.98
C GLY A 132 -19.29 -8.68 5.28
N ARG A 133 -19.35 -8.70 3.95
CA ARG A 133 -18.35 -9.43 3.14
C ARG A 133 -16.97 -8.84 3.31
N SER A 134 -15.97 -9.69 3.45
CA SER A 134 -14.56 -9.32 3.49
C SER A 134 -13.79 -10.14 2.47
N GLY A 135 -12.78 -9.54 1.86
CA GLY A 135 -11.92 -10.23 0.91
C GLY A 135 -10.86 -9.32 0.33
N HIS A 136 -10.05 -9.91 -0.53
CA HIS A 136 -9.03 -9.19 -1.26
C HIS A 136 -8.65 -9.96 -2.52
N ASN A 137 -8.05 -9.26 -3.47
CA ASN A 137 -7.31 -9.84 -4.57
C ASN A 137 -5.92 -9.20 -4.59
N VAL A 138 -4.90 -9.98 -4.92
CA VAL A 138 -3.51 -9.52 -4.95
C VAL A 138 -2.99 -9.58 -6.37
N GLY A 139 -2.47 -8.47 -6.86
CA GLY A 139 -1.88 -8.30 -8.17
C GLY A 139 -0.61 -7.45 -8.11
N ALA A 140 0.26 -7.70 -7.11
CA ALA A 140 1.44 -6.89 -6.85
C ALA A 140 1.09 -5.38 -6.83
N CYS A 141 1.77 -4.55 -7.63
CA CYS A 141 1.50 -3.12 -7.73
C CYS A 141 0.08 -2.77 -8.20
N ALA A 142 -0.62 -3.70 -8.85
CA ALA A 142 -2.00 -3.53 -9.31
C ALA A 142 -3.07 -3.96 -8.29
N THR A 143 -2.68 -4.37 -7.09
CA THR A 143 -3.58 -4.85 -6.03
C THR A 143 -4.79 -3.94 -5.80
N PHE A 144 -4.56 -2.62 -5.75
CA PHE A 144 -5.65 -1.66 -5.60
C PHE A 144 -6.68 -1.75 -6.74
N LEU A 145 -6.22 -1.86 -8.00
CA LEU A 145 -7.12 -1.93 -9.16
C LEU A 145 -7.91 -3.23 -9.20
N TYR A 146 -7.32 -4.36 -8.79
CA TYR A 146 -8.05 -5.62 -8.67
C TYR A 146 -9.15 -5.54 -7.62
N ASN A 147 -8.87 -4.94 -6.46
CA ASN A 147 -9.87 -4.75 -5.42
C ASN A 147 -10.96 -3.74 -5.85
N LEU A 148 -10.58 -2.70 -6.61
CA LEU A 148 -11.53 -1.75 -7.20
C LEU A 148 -12.47 -2.43 -8.19
N GLN A 149 -11.94 -3.32 -9.04
CA GLN A 149 -12.75 -4.12 -9.96
C GLN A 149 -13.74 -4.98 -9.20
N MET A 150 -13.30 -5.73 -8.18
CA MET A 150 -14.19 -6.54 -7.33
C MET A 150 -15.28 -5.69 -6.69
N GLY A 151 -14.92 -4.49 -6.20
CA GLY A 151 -15.88 -3.58 -5.58
C GLY A 151 -16.93 -3.08 -6.56
N LYS A 152 -16.50 -2.69 -7.76
CA LYS A 152 -17.41 -2.28 -8.84
C LYS A 152 -18.37 -3.41 -9.24
N GLU A 153 -17.83 -4.61 -9.49
CA GLU A 153 -18.62 -5.78 -9.84
C GLU A 153 -19.64 -6.17 -8.75
N ALA A 154 -19.27 -6.00 -7.46
CA ALA A 154 -20.18 -6.25 -6.35
C ALA A 154 -21.36 -5.26 -6.32
N ILE A 155 -21.14 -3.98 -6.63
CA ILE A 155 -22.21 -2.99 -6.76
C ILE A 155 -23.09 -3.29 -7.99
N GLU A 156 -22.49 -3.52 -9.15
CA GLU A 156 -23.22 -3.75 -10.41
C GLU A 156 -24.06 -5.03 -10.38
N SER A 157 -23.57 -6.08 -9.72
CA SER A 157 -24.32 -7.32 -9.55
C SER A 157 -25.42 -7.24 -8.47
N GLY A 158 -25.47 -6.15 -7.72
CA GLY A 158 -26.38 -5.99 -6.58
C GLY A 158 -25.99 -6.85 -5.36
N SER A 159 -24.80 -7.45 -5.36
CA SER A 159 -24.33 -8.28 -4.23
C SER A 159 -23.82 -7.46 -3.06
N ALA A 160 -23.59 -6.17 -3.24
CA ALA A 160 -23.35 -5.18 -2.20
C ALA A 160 -23.89 -3.82 -2.66
N ARG A 161 -24.26 -2.96 -1.72
CA ARG A 161 -24.68 -1.57 -2.00
C ARG A 161 -23.63 -0.56 -1.56
N VAL A 162 -22.75 -0.96 -0.64
CA VAL A 162 -21.59 -0.17 -0.21
C VAL A 162 -20.36 -1.06 -0.20
N VAL A 163 -19.27 -0.60 -0.82
CA VAL A 163 -18.01 -1.34 -0.86
C VAL A 163 -16.86 -0.40 -0.49
N VAL A 164 -16.11 -0.78 0.52
CA VAL A 164 -14.82 -0.14 0.82
C VAL A 164 -13.74 -0.85 0.02
N VAL A 165 -12.96 -0.08 -0.72
CA VAL A 165 -11.83 -0.56 -1.51
C VAL A 165 -10.58 0.22 -1.13
N GLY A 166 -9.48 -0.48 -0.97
CA GLY A 166 -8.22 0.20 -0.69
C GLY A 166 -7.10 -0.71 -0.27
N GLY A 167 -6.09 -0.10 0.31
CA GLY A 167 -4.94 -0.80 0.86
C GLY A 167 -3.96 0.16 1.51
N ALA A 168 -3.06 -0.42 2.26
CA ALA A 168 -1.94 0.30 2.85
C ALA A 168 -0.66 -0.52 2.68
N GLU A 169 0.42 0.17 2.34
CA GLU A 169 1.74 -0.43 2.17
C GLU A 169 2.77 0.33 3.01
N ALA A 170 3.62 -0.41 3.69
CA ALA A 170 4.77 0.13 4.40
C ALA A 170 6.02 -0.70 4.05
N PRO A 171 6.45 -0.68 2.76
CA PRO A 171 7.44 -1.61 2.22
C PRO A 171 8.88 -1.19 2.49
N ILE A 172 9.12 -0.17 3.31
CA ILE A 172 10.47 0.36 3.54
C ILE A 172 11.13 -0.45 4.65
N THR A 173 11.53 -1.66 4.28
CA THR A 173 12.43 -2.53 5.06
C THR A 173 13.68 -2.81 4.24
N PRO A 174 14.84 -3.07 4.86
CA PRO A 174 16.08 -3.34 4.12
C PRO A 174 15.92 -4.44 3.07
N GLU A 175 15.27 -5.54 3.44
CA GLU A 175 15.08 -6.72 2.58
C GLU A 175 14.26 -6.40 1.32
N ILE A 176 13.25 -5.55 1.44
CA ILE A 176 12.41 -5.15 0.30
C ILE A 176 13.14 -4.14 -0.59
N VAL A 177 13.83 -3.18 0.02
CA VAL A 177 14.65 -2.23 -0.75
C VAL A 177 15.70 -2.96 -1.55
N ASP A 178 16.41 -3.91 -0.94
CA ASP A 178 17.42 -4.74 -1.62
C ASP A 178 16.81 -5.60 -2.74
N GLY A 179 15.66 -6.22 -2.50
CA GLY A 179 14.97 -7.02 -3.50
C GLY A 179 14.62 -6.19 -4.75
N PHE A 180 14.07 -5.01 -4.58
CA PHE A 180 13.77 -4.10 -5.69
C PHE A 180 15.04 -3.49 -6.32
N PHE A 181 16.08 -3.25 -5.53
CA PHE A 181 17.36 -2.80 -6.04
C PHE A 181 18.00 -3.87 -6.93
N ALA A 182 17.99 -5.14 -6.51
CA ALA A 182 18.51 -6.28 -7.27
C ALA A 182 17.80 -6.46 -8.63
N MET A 183 16.52 -6.07 -8.73
CA MET A 183 15.78 -6.03 -10.00
C MET A 183 16.13 -4.82 -10.86
N SER A 184 17.04 -3.94 -10.43
CA SER A 184 17.38 -2.67 -11.10
C SER A 184 16.17 -1.72 -11.27
N ALA A 185 15.15 -1.88 -10.44
CA ALA A 185 13.89 -1.13 -10.56
C ALA A 185 13.93 0.23 -9.84
N LEU A 186 14.75 0.37 -8.80
CA LEU A 186 14.78 1.59 -7.99
C LEU A 186 15.62 2.71 -8.61
N SER A 187 15.27 3.94 -8.27
CA SER A 187 16.12 5.11 -8.45
C SER A 187 17.34 4.99 -7.54
N ASP A 188 18.44 4.42 -8.06
CA ASP A 188 19.68 4.32 -7.32
C ASP A 188 20.48 5.64 -7.36
N ASP A 189 21.30 5.81 -6.32
CA ASP A 189 22.01 7.05 -6.10
C ASP A 189 22.97 7.42 -7.22
N LYS A 190 23.63 6.42 -7.83
CA LYS A 190 24.57 6.63 -8.93
C LYS A 190 23.86 7.18 -10.17
N ARG A 191 22.77 6.51 -10.62
CA ARG A 191 21.99 6.97 -11.77
C ARG A 191 21.31 8.31 -11.51
N MET A 192 20.91 8.58 -10.27
CA MET A 192 20.38 9.89 -9.90
C MET A 192 21.42 11.00 -10.06
N ILE A 193 22.67 10.79 -9.59
CA ILE A 193 23.76 11.73 -9.76
C ILE A 193 24.08 11.94 -11.25
N GLU A 194 24.10 10.88 -12.05
CA GLU A 194 24.31 10.96 -13.52
C GLU A 194 23.21 11.81 -14.20
N LEU A 195 21.95 11.61 -13.83
CA LEU A 195 20.84 12.41 -14.35
C LEU A 195 20.93 13.88 -13.90
N GLN A 196 21.29 14.14 -12.65
CA GLN A 196 21.50 15.50 -12.14
C GLN A 196 22.61 16.21 -12.91
N ALA A 197 23.74 15.52 -13.16
CA ALA A 197 24.84 16.08 -13.92
C ALA A 197 24.42 16.43 -15.37
N GLN A 198 23.62 15.56 -16.03
CA GLN A 198 23.05 15.85 -17.35
C GLN A 198 22.15 17.08 -17.36
N ASN A 199 21.47 17.36 -16.25
CA ASN A 199 20.59 18.53 -16.09
C ASN A 199 21.34 19.77 -15.58
N ASN A 200 22.67 19.75 -15.48
CA ASN A 200 23.50 20.82 -14.89
C ASN A 200 23.13 21.17 -13.45
N GLU A 201 22.69 20.19 -12.67
CA GLU A 201 22.38 20.36 -11.24
C GLU A 201 23.65 20.14 -10.39
N ASP A 202 23.68 20.71 -9.19
CA ASP A 202 24.79 20.53 -8.25
C ASP A 202 24.85 19.09 -7.73
N ILE A 203 25.93 18.38 -8.01
CA ILE A 203 26.19 17.00 -7.57
C ILE A 203 27.15 16.91 -6.39
N SER A 204 27.65 18.03 -5.88
CA SER A 204 28.69 18.05 -4.83
C SER A 204 28.22 17.46 -3.51
N LYS A 205 26.91 17.45 -3.26
CA LYS A 205 26.27 16.93 -2.05
C LYS A 205 25.63 15.54 -2.24
N GLY A 206 25.87 14.90 -3.38
CA GLY A 206 25.26 13.62 -3.72
C GLY A 206 23.88 13.75 -4.37
N PRO A 207 23.07 12.67 -4.36
CA PRO A 207 21.77 12.67 -5.00
C PRO A 207 20.76 13.55 -4.24
N ILE A 208 19.89 14.22 -4.97
CA ILE A 208 18.75 14.99 -4.44
C ILE A 208 17.54 14.05 -4.34
N GLN A 209 17.35 13.43 -3.17
CA GLN A 209 16.34 12.38 -2.97
C GLN A 209 14.91 12.86 -3.27
N GLU A 210 14.58 14.11 -2.96
CA GLU A 210 13.27 14.72 -3.23
C GLU A 210 12.92 14.75 -4.71
N ARG A 211 13.91 14.62 -5.58
CA ARG A 211 13.74 14.58 -7.03
C ARG A 211 13.73 13.17 -7.63
N ALA A 212 13.83 12.14 -6.83
CA ALA A 212 13.85 10.76 -7.30
C ALA A 212 12.51 10.32 -7.91
N CYS A 213 11.40 10.92 -7.48
CA CYS A 213 10.07 10.64 -8.01
C CYS A 213 9.55 11.85 -8.79
N ARG A 214 9.57 11.75 -10.12
CA ARG A 214 9.14 12.80 -11.05
C ARG A 214 8.10 12.23 -12.02
N PRO A 215 6.82 12.14 -11.64
CA PRO A 215 5.78 11.65 -12.53
C PRO A 215 5.80 12.43 -13.86
N PHE A 216 5.80 11.69 -14.97
CA PHE A 216 5.90 12.23 -16.35
C PHE A 216 7.18 13.01 -16.70
N GLY A 217 8.19 12.98 -15.83
CA GLY A 217 9.49 13.58 -16.05
C GLY A 217 10.60 12.55 -16.29
N ASN A 218 11.83 13.01 -16.42
CA ASN A 218 13.00 12.14 -16.51
C ASN A 218 13.29 11.49 -15.15
N ASN A 219 13.21 10.18 -15.09
CA ASN A 219 13.50 9.37 -13.92
C ASN A 219 14.53 8.28 -14.28
N VAL A 220 15.23 7.80 -13.27
CA VAL A 220 16.21 6.70 -13.38
C VAL A 220 15.71 5.39 -12.76
N GLY A 221 14.49 5.39 -12.25
CA GLY A 221 13.83 4.26 -11.64
C GLY A 221 12.61 4.69 -10.82
N MET A 222 12.02 3.77 -10.08
CA MET A 222 10.92 4.05 -9.16
C MET A 222 11.41 4.31 -7.74
N VAL A 223 10.52 4.83 -6.90
CA VAL A 223 10.74 5.08 -5.47
C VAL A 223 9.69 4.31 -4.69
N LEU A 224 10.13 3.49 -3.72
CA LEU A 224 9.22 2.85 -2.78
C LEU A 224 8.60 3.89 -1.86
N GLY A 225 7.33 3.70 -1.49
CA GLY A 225 6.62 4.63 -0.63
C GLY A 225 5.69 3.95 0.37
N GLU A 226 5.58 4.55 1.54
CA GLU A 226 4.56 4.24 2.53
C GLU A 226 3.30 5.02 2.17
N SER A 227 2.16 4.34 2.03
CA SER A 227 0.88 4.96 1.70
C SER A 227 -0.29 4.13 2.19
N ALA A 228 -1.39 4.81 2.51
CA ALA A 228 -2.70 4.19 2.71
C ALA A 228 -3.73 4.99 1.91
N GLN A 229 -4.51 4.30 1.08
CA GLN A 229 -5.52 4.93 0.23
C GLN A 229 -6.78 4.09 0.22
N PHE A 230 -7.91 4.74 0.49
CA PHE A 230 -9.22 4.09 0.52
C PHE A 230 -10.24 4.92 -0.24
N ILE A 231 -11.14 4.23 -0.91
CA ILE A 231 -12.35 4.79 -1.52
C ILE A 231 -13.57 4.00 -1.03
N ILE A 232 -14.68 4.68 -0.94
CA ILE A 232 -15.97 4.08 -0.60
C ILE A 232 -16.85 4.18 -1.82
N LEU A 233 -17.11 3.02 -2.43
CA LEU A 233 -18.07 2.90 -3.52
C LEU A 233 -19.46 2.74 -2.93
N MET A 234 -20.44 3.36 -3.54
CA MET A 234 -21.83 3.30 -3.11
C MET A 234 -22.74 3.24 -4.33
N GLU A 235 -23.81 2.46 -4.25
CA GLU A 235 -24.87 2.49 -5.25
C GLU A 235 -25.44 3.90 -5.37
N ASP A 236 -25.68 4.38 -6.59
CA ASP A 236 -26.03 5.77 -6.88
C ASP A 236 -27.27 6.24 -6.11
N ASN A 237 -28.34 5.43 -6.12
CA ASN A 237 -29.57 5.77 -5.40
C ASN A 237 -29.35 5.88 -3.89
N LEU A 238 -28.59 4.95 -3.33
CA LEU A 238 -28.25 4.97 -1.91
C LEU A 238 -27.40 6.21 -1.56
N ALA A 239 -26.43 6.56 -2.39
CA ALA A 239 -25.58 7.73 -2.16
C ALA A 239 -26.40 9.02 -2.11
N LEU A 240 -27.37 9.17 -3.03
CA LEU A 240 -28.29 10.31 -3.06
C LEU A 240 -29.25 10.31 -1.87
N GLU A 241 -29.84 9.17 -1.54
CA GLU A 241 -30.75 9.01 -0.40
C GLU A 241 -30.08 9.39 0.93
N LEU A 242 -28.86 8.93 1.11
CA LEU A 242 -28.09 9.20 2.32
C LEU A 242 -27.49 10.61 2.36
N GLY A 243 -27.44 11.31 1.23
CA GLY A 243 -26.79 12.61 1.11
C GLY A 243 -25.27 12.51 1.23
N ALA A 244 -24.67 11.43 0.73
CA ALA A 244 -23.24 11.25 0.73
C ALA A 244 -22.56 12.28 -0.19
N LYS A 245 -21.35 12.70 0.19
CA LYS A 245 -20.54 13.55 -0.69
C LYS A 245 -19.96 12.72 -1.83
N ILE A 246 -20.40 12.99 -3.04
CA ILE A 246 -19.98 12.29 -4.25
C ILE A 246 -18.77 13.02 -4.85
N TYR A 247 -17.65 12.33 -5.00
CA TYR A 247 -16.42 12.85 -5.61
C TYR A 247 -16.33 12.54 -7.11
N GLY A 248 -16.98 11.48 -7.56
CA GLY A 248 -16.97 11.03 -8.94
C GLY A 248 -17.62 9.65 -9.09
N SER A 249 -17.57 9.12 -10.29
CA SER A 249 -18.03 7.76 -10.60
C SER A 249 -16.89 6.90 -11.13
N VAL A 250 -17.03 5.57 -11.02
CA VAL A 250 -16.10 4.58 -11.57
C VAL A 250 -16.79 3.84 -12.72
N PRO A 251 -16.75 4.40 -13.94
CA PRO A 251 -17.51 3.85 -15.07
C PRO A 251 -16.96 2.50 -15.53
N SER A 252 -15.63 2.29 -15.46
CA SER A 252 -15.02 1.02 -15.84
C SER A 252 -13.72 0.78 -15.09
N VAL A 253 -13.45 -0.48 -14.81
CA VAL A 253 -12.14 -0.99 -14.36
C VAL A 253 -11.90 -2.29 -15.10
N ALA A 254 -10.69 -2.50 -15.60
CA ALA A 254 -10.31 -3.74 -16.24
C ALA A 254 -8.90 -4.16 -15.77
N SER A 255 -8.73 -5.45 -15.55
CA SER A 255 -7.46 -6.06 -15.19
C SER A 255 -7.14 -7.18 -16.18
N HIS A 256 -5.93 -7.18 -16.70
CA HIS A 256 -5.48 -8.15 -17.69
C HIS A 256 -4.11 -8.70 -17.30
N SER A 257 -3.81 -9.93 -17.72
CA SER A 257 -2.49 -10.49 -17.55
C SER A 257 -1.50 -9.90 -18.57
N ASP A 258 -0.22 -9.91 -18.22
CA ASP A 258 0.86 -9.50 -19.13
C ASP A 258 1.03 -10.43 -20.34
N GLY A 259 0.40 -11.61 -20.35
CA GLY A 259 0.59 -12.61 -21.39
C GLY A 259 1.95 -13.31 -21.28
N TYR A 260 2.48 -13.73 -22.42
CA TYR A 260 3.76 -14.43 -22.48
C TYR A 260 4.92 -13.51 -22.09
N LYS A 261 5.82 -14.01 -21.26
CA LYS A 261 7.07 -13.34 -20.89
C LYS A 261 8.21 -14.33 -20.70
N SER A 262 9.42 -13.88 -20.98
CA SER A 262 10.64 -14.70 -20.86
C SER A 262 11.11 -14.90 -19.42
N SER A 263 10.72 -14.01 -18.51
CA SER A 263 10.96 -14.13 -17.06
C SER A 263 9.80 -13.52 -16.27
N ILE A 264 9.61 -14.00 -15.06
CA ILE A 264 8.50 -13.51 -14.22
C ILE A 264 8.62 -12.01 -13.90
N SER A 265 9.84 -11.54 -13.64
CA SER A 265 10.10 -10.12 -13.35
C SER A 265 10.15 -9.22 -14.58
N GLY A 266 10.25 -9.81 -15.80
CA GLY A 266 10.27 -9.04 -17.03
C GLY A 266 8.87 -8.60 -17.48
N PRO A 267 8.76 -7.56 -18.31
CA PRO A 267 7.49 -7.20 -18.93
C PRO A 267 7.02 -8.30 -19.89
N GLY A 268 5.72 -8.50 -19.96
CA GLY A 268 5.08 -9.38 -20.94
C GLY A 268 4.60 -8.62 -22.17
N VAL A 269 3.92 -9.33 -23.07
CA VAL A 269 3.30 -8.76 -24.27
C VAL A 269 1.92 -8.18 -24.03
N GLY A 270 1.66 -7.68 -22.84
CA GLY A 270 0.36 -7.17 -22.42
C GLY A 270 -0.12 -5.94 -23.19
N LEU A 271 -1.19 -5.32 -22.72
CA LEU A 271 -1.86 -4.19 -23.39
C LEU A 271 -0.95 -2.99 -23.68
N SER A 272 0.15 -2.83 -22.95
CA SER A 272 1.11 -1.75 -23.19
C SER A 272 1.75 -1.79 -24.56
N LEU A 273 1.78 -2.93 -25.25
CA LEU A 273 2.29 -3.08 -26.60
C LEU A 273 1.24 -2.91 -27.71
N ILE A 274 -0.04 -2.82 -27.35
CA ILE A 274 -1.14 -2.65 -28.34
C ILE A 274 -1.28 -1.18 -28.76
N HIS A 275 -0.72 -0.27 -28.00
CA HIS A 275 -0.81 1.18 -28.21
C HIS A 275 0.46 1.83 -28.78
N ILE A 276 1.40 1.02 -29.27
CA ILE A 276 2.64 1.53 -29.91
C ILE A 276 2.45 1.57 -31.42
#